data_4d32a6537ecf89ecca698222a15870ab
#
_entry.id   4d32a6537ecf89ecca698222a15870ab
#
_cell.length_a   1.000
_cell.length_b   1.000
_cell.length_c   1.000
_cell.angle_alpha   90.00
_cell.angle_beta   90.00
_cell.angle_gamma   90.00
#
_symmetry.space_group_name_H-M   'P 1'
#
loop_
_entity.id
_entity.type
_entity.pdbx_description
1 polymer ?
#
loop_
_entity_poly.entity_id
_entity_poly.type
_entity_poly.pdbx_seq_one_letter_code
_entity_poly.pdbx_strand_id
1 'polypeptide(L)'
;MKILHINGTNHGGAANVAERIHESLIEKGIESYIYLPFKKDLKNLISPKTTLGEVLNTVKPSIIRKVAKIVGNSSNETLSIAVLPSNIMDVINDLKPDVVNLHWIGNEIISLKNISKINCPIVWTLLDMWPFLGTEHYSSNERYIE
;
A
#
# COMPACT_ATOMS: atom_id res chain seq x y z
N MET A 1 3.11 7.21 -21.17
CA MET A 1 2.42 6.31 -20.20
C MET A 1 2.86 6.70 -18.82
N LYS A 2 1.90 6.98 -17.96
CA LYS A 2 2.10 7.44 -16.60
C LYS A 2 1.71 6.33 -15.62
N ILE A 3 2.63 5.91 -14.76
CA ILE A 3 2.43 4.81 -13.81
C ILE A 3 2.51 5.36 -12.40
N LEU A 4 1.55 4.97 -11.55
CA LEU A 4 1.56 5.25 -10.11
C LEU A 4 1.77 3.95 -9.33
N HIS A 5 2.90 3.85 -8.63
CA HIS A 5 3.15 2.79 -7.66
C HIS A 5 2.58 3.19 -6.30
N ILE A 6 1.91 2.28 -5.62
CA ILE A 6 1.38 2.48 -4.25
C ILE A 6 2.00 1.43 -3.35
N ASN A 7 2.72 1.87 -2.31
CA ASN A 7 3.35 0.98 -1.33
C ASN A 7 3.16 1.53 0.09
N GLY A 8 2.73 0.67 1.01
CA GLY A 8 2.36 1.02 2.40
C GLY A 8 3.53 1.10 3.37
N THR A 9 4.76 0.91 2.90
CA THR A 9 5.98 0.98 3.73
C THR A 9 7.11 1.66 2.97
N ASN A 10 8.04 2.28 3.69
CA ASN A 10 9.26 2.87 3.15
C ASN A 10 10.53 2.07 3.48
N HIS A 11 10.38 0.86 4.02
CA HIS A 11 11.49 -0.03 4.39
C HIS A 11 11.14 -1.49 4.14
N GLY A 12 12.16 -2.36 4.16
CA GLY A 12 12.01 -3.79 3.95
C GLY A 12 11.92 -4.21 2.48
N GLY A 13 11.69 -5.50 2.25
CA GLY A 13 11.70 -6.09 0.92
C GLY A 13 10.70 -5.47 -0.05
N ALA A 14 9.48 -5.23 0.41
CA ALA A 14 8.42 -4.64 -0.40
C ALA A 14 8.75 -3.23 -0.89
N ALA A 15 9.34 -2.39 -0.01
CA ALA A 15 9.79 -1.06 -0.39
C ALA A 15 10.89 -1.13 -1.44
N ASN A 16 11.90 -1.99 -1.22
CA ASN A 16 13.01 -2.15 -2.16
C ASN A 16 12.54 -2.61 -3.55
N VAL A 17 11.57 -3.51 -3.62
CA VAL A 17 11.01 -3.97 -4.90
C VAL A 17 10.25 -2.84 -5.61
N ALA A 18 9.37 -2.13 -4.88
CA ALA A 18 8.60 -1.02 -5.44
C ALA A 18 9.53 0.09 -5.98
N GLU A 19 10.55 0.46 -5.21
CA GLU A 19 11.52 1.48 -5.58
C GLU A 19 12.35 1.08 -6.80
N ARG A 20 12.87 -0.14 -6.86
CA ARG A 20 13.64 -0.63 -8.01
C ARG A 20 12.82 -0.64 -9.29
N ILE A 21 11.56 -1.08 -9.23
CA ILE A 21 10.67 -1.04 -10.41
C ILE A 21 10.44 0.40 -10.83
N HIS A 22 10.13 1.29 -9.88
CA HIS A 22 9.92 2.71 -10.13
C HIS A 22 11.14 3.37 -10.79
N GLU A 23 12.33 3.19 -10.24
CA GLU A 23 13.59 3.74 -10.76
C GLU A 23 13.91 3.19 -12.16
N SER A 24 13.78 1.87 -12.36
CA SER A 24 14.00 1.24 -13.67
C SER A 24 13.06 1.75 -14.76
N LEU A 25 11.82 2.09 -14.40
CA LEU A 25 10.87 2.70 -15.34
C LEU A 25 11.27 4.12 -15.71
N ILE A 26 11.75 4.91 -14.73
CA ILE A 26 12.28 6.26 -14.99
C ILE A 26 13.51 6.21 -15.91
N GLU A 27 14.45 5.28 -15.66
CA GLU A 27 15.63 5.08 -16.50
C GLU A 27 15.27 4.74 -17.95
N LYS A 28 14.14 4.05 -18.17
CA LYS A 28 13.59 3.74 -19.50
C LYS A 28 12.75 4.87 -20.10
N GLY A 29 12.73 6.05 -19.47
CA GLY A 29 11.97 7.20 -19.97
C GLY A 29 10.45 7.11 -19.74
N ILE A 30 9.98 6.21 -18.88
CA ILE A 30 8.57 6.09 -18.52
C ILE A 30 8.27 7.07 -17.38
N GLU A 31 7.14 7.74 -17.47
CA GLU A 31 6.67 8.66 -16.44
C GLU A 31 6.15 7.88 -15.23
N SER A 32 7.03 7.60 -14.28
CA SER A 32 6.76 6.82 -13.09
C SER A 32 6.72 7.69 -11.85
N TYR A 33 5.70 7.46 -11.00
CA TYR A 33 5.49 8.07 -9.69
C TYR A 33 5.35 6.98 -8.64
N ILE A 34 5.78 7.26 -7.41
CA ILE A 34 5.62 6.35 -6.28
C ILE A 34 4.98 7.07 -5.10
N TYR A 35 3.91 6.48 -4.54
CA TYR A 35 3.29 6.93 -3.30
C TYR A 35 3.80 6.11 -2.14
N LEU A 36 4.39 6.78 -1.15
CA LEU A 36 4.82 6.22 0.13
C LEU A 36 4.17 6.98 1.29
N PRO A 37 3.91 6.30 2.44
CA PRO A 37 3.29 6.94 3.61
C PRO A 37 4.18 7.98 4.29
N PHE A 38 5.48 7.98 4.02
CA PHE A 38 6.47 8.87 4.62
C PHE A 38 7.40 9.44 3.55
N LYS A 39 8.02 10.59 3.86
CA LYS A 39 9.00 11.22 2.97
C LYS A 39 10.27 10.38 2.86
N LYS A 40 10.82 10.33 1.67
CA LYS A 40 12.09 9.70 1.32
C LYS A 40 12.73 10.48 0.17
N ASP A 41 14.03 10.41 0.02
CA ASP A 41 14.72 11.02 -1.14
C ASP A 41 14.59 10.10 -2.36
N LEU A 42 13.51 10.31 -3.11
CA LEU A 42 13.20 9.58 -4.34
C LEU A 42 12.62 10.53 -5.38
N LYS A 43 13.02 10.35 -6.63
CA LYS A 43 12.45 11.11 -7.76
C LYS A 43 10.96 10.79 -7.89
N ASN A 44 10.15 11.81 -8.21
CA ASN A 44 8.70 11.68 -8.39
C ASN A 44 7.97 11.00 -7.21
N LEU A 45 8.50 11.17 -5.98
CA LEU A 45 7.83 10.71 -4.77
C LEU A 45 6.60 11.56 -4.48
N ILE A 46 5.51 10.89 -4.16
CA ILE A 46 4.30 11.46 -3.60
C ILE A 46 4.17 10.95 -2.16
N SER A 47 3.99 11.84 -1.21
CA SER A 47 3.77 11.52 0.20
C SER A 47 2.71 12.44 0.78
N PRO A 48 2.13 12.15 1.96
CA PRO A 48 1.19 13.05 2.62
C PRO A 48 1.75 14.46 2.74
N LYS A 49 0.96 15.47 2.34
CA LYS A 49 1.39 16.88 2.32
C LYS A 49 1.47 17.52 3.71
N THR A 50 0.90 16.88 4.72
CA THR A 50 0.77 17.45 6.06
C THR A 50 1.32 16.52 7.13
N THR A 51 1.87 17.09 8.20
CA THR A 51 2.29 16.36 9.40
C THR A 51 1.13 15.53 9.98
N LEU A 52 -0.11 16.03 9.88
CA LEU A 52 -1.30 15.29 10.30
C LEU A 52 -1.50 14.02 9.47
N GLY A 53 -1.29 14.06 8.16
CA GLY A 53 -1.37 12.89 7.29
C GLY A 53 -0.32 11.83 7.62
N GLU A 54 0.92 12.26 7.92
CA GLU A 54 1.99 11.38 8.38
C GLU A 54 1.65 10.74 9.74
N VAL A 55 1.14 11.54 10.69
CA VAL A 55 0.68 11.05 12.01
C VAL A 55 -0.45 10.05 11.87
N LEU A 56 -1.45 10.33 11.04
CA LEU A 56 -2.55 9.40 10.77
C LEU A 56 -2.05 8.07 10.23
N ASN A 57 -1.11 8.08 9.28
CA ASN A 57 -0.53 6.84 8.75
C ASN A 57 0.26 6.05 9.81
N THR A 58 0.85 6.72 10.80
CA THR A 58 1.54 6.08 11.92
C THR A 58 0.56 5.45 12.92
N VAL A 59 -0.59 6.10 13.14
CA VAL A 59 -1.56 5.67 14.16
C VAL A 59 -2.50 4.56 13.66
N LYS A 60 -2.86 4.56 12.37
CA LYS A 60 -3.77 3.56 11.78
C LYS A 60 -3.40 2.10 12.10
N PRO A 61 -2.15 1.65 11.90
CA PRO A 61 -1.77 0.26 12.21
C PRO A 61 -1.95 -0.09 13.69
N SER A 62 -1.71 0.89 14.58
CA SER A 62 -1.88 0.71 16.03
C SER A 62 -3.33 0.56 16.43
N ILE A 63 -4.25 1.28 15.77
CA ILE A 63 -5.70 1.16 15.98
C ILE A 63 -6.15 -0.24 15.54
N ILE A 64 -5.78 -0.67 14.34
CA ILE A 64 -6.14 -1.98 13.81
C ILE A 64 -5.65 -3.10 14.74
N ARG A 65 -4.41 -3.00 15.22
CA ARG A 65 -3.85 -3.99 16.16
C ARG A 65 -4.61 -4.05 17.48
N LYS A 66 -5.08 -2.92 18.01
CA LYS A 66 -5.93 -2.89 19.21
C LYS A 66 -7.28 -3.54 18.96
N VAL A 67 -7.92 -3.22 17.83
CA VAL A 67 -9.20 -3.82 17.44
C VAL A 67 -9.05 -5.34 17.27
N ALA A 68 -8.01 -5.80 16.59
CA ALA A 68 -7.74 -7.22 16.41
C ALA A 68 -7.61 -7.98 17.73
N LYS A 69 -6.91 -7.40 18.71
CA LYS A 69 -6.80 -7.99 20.07
C LYS A 69 -8.15 -8.09 20.78
N ILE A 70 -9.03 -7.11 20.63
CA ILE A 70 -10.38 -7.11 21.22
C ILE A 70 -11.25 -8.22 20.61
N VAL A 71 -11.08 -8.49 19.32
CA VAL A 71 -11.82 -9.55 18.59
C VAL A 71 -11.22 -10.96 18.81
N GLY A 72 -10.19 -11.07 19.65
CA GLY A 72 -9.62 -12.36 20.05
C GLY A 72 -8.46 -12.84 19.16
N ASN A 73 -7.95 -12.01 18.27
CA ASN A 73 -6.74 -12.34 17.52
C ASN A 73 -5.50 -11.98 18.35
N SER A 74 -4.84 -13.01 18.89
CA SER A 74 -3.63 -12.87 19.72
C SER A 74 -2.33 -13.01 18.91
N SER A 75 -2.41 -13.16 17.59
CA SER A 75 -1.21 -13.28 16.76
C SER A 75 -0.40 -11.97 16.75
N ASN A 76 0.92 -12.08 16.79
CA ASN A 76 1.82 -10.94 16.63
C ASN A 76 2.03 -10.57 15.14
N GLU A 77 1.21 -11.12 14.25
CA GLU A 77 1.31 -10.92 12.82
C GLU A 77 0.81 -9.53 12.41
N THR A 78 1.33 -9.04 11.30
CA THR A 78 0.85 -7.80 10.69
C THR A 78 -0.54 -8.04 10.13
N LEU A 79 -1.51 -7.26 10.60
CA LEU A 79 -2.89 -7.30 10.13
C LEU A 79 -3.24 -6.02 9.40
N SER A 80 -3.94 -6.16 8.28
CA SER A 80 -4.49 -5.03 7.51
C SER A 80 -5.90 -5.36 7.07
N ILE A 81 -6.87 -4.59 7.55
CA ILE A 81 -8.29 -4.79 7.21
C ILE A 81 -8.66 -4.03 5.94
N ALA A 82 -7.86 -3.02 5.59
CA ALA A 82 -8.04 -2.15 4.43
C ALA A 82 -9.43 -1.46 4.36
N VAL A 83 -9.91 -0.97 5.51
CA VAL A 83 -11.21 -0.27 5.61
C VAL A 83 -11.08 1.20 5.96
N LEU A 84 -9.95 1.63 6.53
CA LEU A 84 -9.80 3.00 6.98
C LEU A 84 -9.64 3.96 5.79
N PRO A 85 -10.17 5.19 5.90
CA PRO A 85 -10.06 6.18 4.85
C PRO A 85 -8.60 6.61 4.62
N SER A 86 -8.28 6.90 3.37
CA SER A 86 -6.98 7.45 2.96
C SER A 86 -7.20 8.50 1.86
N ASN A 87 -6.22 9.37 1.69
CA ASN A 87 -6.21 10.41 0.65
C ASN A 87 -5.67 9.93 -0.70
N ILE A 88 -5.45 8.62 -0.85
CA ILE A 88 -4.85 8.06 -2.06
C ILE A 88 -5.72 8.31 -3.30
N MET A 89 -7.04 8.39 -3.14
CA MET A 89 -7.95 8.68 -4.26
C MET A 89 -7.76 10.10 -4.79
N ASP A 90 -7.45 11.06 -3.93
CA ASP A 90 -7.14 12.43 -4.36
C ASP A 90 -5.87 12.44 -5.20
N VAL A 91 -4.85 11.69 -4.77
CA VAL A 91 -3.60 11.51 -5.52
C VAL A 91 -3.86 10.88 -6.90
N ILE A 92 -4.68 9.83 -6.96
CA ILE A 92 -5.02 9.16 -8.23
C ILE A 92 -5.78 10.11 -9.15
N ASN A 93 -6.76 10.86 -8.62
CA ASN A 93 -7.57 11.79 -9.38
C ASN A 93 -6.76 12.99 -9.91
N ASP A 94 -5.81 13.50 -9.12
CA ASP A 94 -4.95 14.61 -9.52
C ASP A 94 -3.91 14.16 -10.54
N LEU A 95 -3.27 13.02 -10.32
CA LEU A 95 -2.20 12.50 -11.17
C LEU A 95 -2.74 11.93 -12.49
N LYS A 96 -3.93 11.32 -12.47
CA LYS A 96 -4.55 10.62 -13.61
C LYS A 96 -3.58 9.62 -14.27
N PRO A 97 -3.16 8.58 -13.54
CA PRO A 97 -2.23 7.60 -14.07
C PRO A 97 -2.92 6.73 -15.14
N ASP A 98 -2.15 6.26 -16.12
CA ASP A 98 -2.60 5.27 -17.09
C ASP A 98 -2.68 3.87 -16.47
N VAL A 99 -1.83 3.60 -15.45
CA VAL A 99 -1.76 2.33 -14.70
C VAL A 99 -1.47 2.62 -13.24
N VAL A 100 -2.16 1.92 -12.34
CA VAL A 100 -1.83 1.87 -10.92
C VAL A 100 -1.18 0.51 -10.62
N ASN A 101 0.03 0.53 -10.06
CA ASN A 101 0.72 -0.66 -9.57
C ASN A 101 0.66 -0.72 -8.04
N LEU A 102 -0.11 -1.66 -7.53
CA LEU A 102 -0.17 -1.96 -6.10
C LEU A 102 0.98 -2.89 -5.72
N HIS A 103 1.72 -2.53 -4.68
CA HIS A 103 2.75 -3.36 -4.09
C HIS A 103 2.24 -3.91 -2.74
N TRP A 104 2.94 -3.64 -1.66
CA TRP A 104 2.47 -3.98 -0.33
C TRP A 104 1.49 -2.91 0.16
N ILE A 105 0.20 -3.23 0.21
CA ILE A 105 -0.86 -2.29 0.58
C ILE A 105 -1.29 -2.39 2.05
N GLY A 106 -0.44 -2.96 2.90
CA GLY A 106 -0.64 -2.98 4.34
C GLY A 106 -0.68 -1.59 4.98
N ASN A 107 -0.82 -1.55 6.31
CA ASN A 107 -0.87 -0.31 7.09
C ASN A 107 -2.04 0.62 6.72
N GLU A 108 -3.12 0.09 6.17
CA GLU A 108 -4.30 0.88 5.79
C GLU A 108 -3.99 2.01 4.79
N ILE A 109 -3.03 1.78 3.87
CA ILE A 109 -2.61 2.80 2.89
C ILE A 109 -3.72 3.06 1.86
N ILE A 110 -4.48 2.04 1.52
CA ILE A 110 -5.64 2.11 0.62
C ILE A 110 -6.71 1.14 1.10
N SER A 111 -7.97 1.53 1.06
CA SER A 111 -9.07 0.64 1.40
C SER A 111 -9.54 -0.18 0.19
N LEU A 112 -10.14 -1.36 0.43
CA LEU A 112 -10.77 -2.17 -0.62
C LEU A 112 -11.81 -1.38 -1.41
N LYS A 113 -12.60 -0.54 -0.71
CA LYS A 113 -13.56 0.37 -1.35
C LYS A 113 -12.88 1.37 -2.30
N ASN A 114 -11.67 1.81 -2.00
CA ASN A 114 -10.93 2.73 -2.85
C ASN A 114 -10.32 1.98 -4.04
N ILE A 115 -9.81 0.77 -3.86
CA ILE A 115 -9.32 -0.07 -4.96
C ILE A 115 -10.42 -0.28 -6.01
N SER A 116 -11.65 -0.58 -5.58
CA SER A 116 -12.78 -0.78 -6.51
C SER A 116 -13.22 0.47 -7.28
N LYS A 117 -12.74 1.65 -6.88
CA LYS A 117 -13.04 2.94 -7.54
C LYS A 117 -11.94 3.41 -8.50
N ILE A 118 -10.84 2.68 -8.59
CA ILE A 118 -9.77 3.02 -9.53
C ILE A 118 -10.25 2.74 -10.95
N ASN A 119 -10.27 3.78 -11.79
CA ASN A 119 -10.82 3.74 -13.16
C ASN A 119 -9.76 3.46 -14.24
N CYS A 120 -8.56 3.03 -13.88
CA CYS A 120 -7.52 2.62 -14.81
C CYS A 120 -7.07 1.18 -14.51
N PRO A 121 -6.35 0.52 -15.43
CA PRO A 121 -5.78 -0.80 -15.19
C PRO A 121 -4.96 -0.86 -13.90
N ILE A 122 -5.15 -1.94 -13.15
CA ILE A 122 -4.41 -2.22 -11.92
C ILE A 122 -3.48 -3.40 -12.18
N VAL A 123 -2.20 -3.20 -11.89
CA VAL A 123 -1.21 -4.26 -11.74
C VAL A 123 -0.99 -4.48 -10.25
N TRP A 124 -0.97 -5.72 -9.79
CA TRP A 124 -0.69 -6.03 -8.40
C TRP A 124 0.57 -6.88 -8.30
N THR A 125 1.66 -6.26 -7.82
CA THR A 125 2.90 -6.97 -7.51
C THR A 125 2.73 -7.62 -6.14
N LEU A 126 2.43 -8.91 -6.14
CA LEU A 126 2.17 -9.70 -4.93
C LEU A 126 3.48 -9.94 -4.18
N LEU A 127 3.61 -9.32 -3.01
CA LEU A 127 4.80 -9.38 -2.15
C LEU A 127 4.52 -10.12 -0.83
N ASP A 128 3.27 -10.48 -0.61
CA ASP A 128 2.78 -11.25 0.53
C ASP A 128 1.50 -12.02 0.16
N MET A 129 0.91 -12.71 1.11
CA MET A 129 -0.28 -13.53 0.92
C MET A 129 -1.59 -12.77 1.22
N TRP A 130 -1.53 -11.50 1.60
CA TRP A 130 -2.71 -10.73 2.01
C TRP A 130 -3.89 -10.78 1.02
N PRO A 131 -3.69 -10.71 -0.31
CA PRO A 131 -4.80 -10.78 -1.26
C PRO A 131 -5.59 -12.09 -1.23
N PHE A 132 -5.01 -13.14 -0.66
CA PHE A 132 -5.61 -14.48 -0.56
C PHE A 132 -6.09 -14.81 0.85
N LEU A 133 -5.51 -14.18 1.89
CA LEU A 133 -5.77 -14.48 3.29
C LEU A 133 -6.78 -13.54 3.96
N GLY A 134 -7.11 -12.42 3.30
CA GLY A 134 -8.06 -11.42 3.80
C GLY A 134 -7.42 -10.39 4.72
N THR A 135 -7.08 -10.71 5.95
CA THR A 135 -6.51 -9.75 6.91
C THR A 135 -5.06 -10.00 7.28
N GLU A 136 -4.60 -11.22 7.12
CA GLU A 136 -3.24 -11.67 7.46
C GLU A 136 -2.30 -11.49 6.26
N HIS A 137 -1.05 -11.07 6.50
CA HIS A 137 -0.05 -10.96 5.45
C HIS A 137 0.72 -12.27 5.21
N TYR A 138 0.77 -13.13 6.22
CA TYR A 138 1.37 -14.46 6.15
C TYR A 138 0.53 -15.40 6.99
N SER A 139 0.37 -16.65 6.56
CA SER A 139 -0.24 -17.70 7.35
C SER A 139 0.53 -19.00 7.21
N SER A 140 0.80 -19.62 8.36
CA SER A 140 1.30 -20.99 8.43
C SER A 140 0.15 -22.00 8.61
N ASN A 141 -1.09 -21.55 8.65
CA ASN A 141 -2.27 -22.40 8.84
C ASN A 141 -2.67 -23.10 7.55
N GLU A 142 -2.92 -24.41 7.64
CA GLU A 142 -3.39 -25.27 6.55
C GLU A 142 -4.79 -24.89 6.00
N ARG A 143 -5.47 -23.89 6.59
CA ARG A 143 -6.81 -23.43 6.19
C ARG A 143 -6.95 -23.01 4.72
N TYR A 144 -5.83 -22.84 4.02
CA TYR A 144 -5.77 -22.34 2.64
C TYR A 144 -5.09 -23.33 1.68
N ILE A 145 -4.91 -24.58 2.10
CA ILE A 145 -4.23 -25.65 1.32
C ILE A 145 -5.24 -26.62 0.66
N GLU A 146 -6.54 -26.37 0.76
CA GLU A 146 -7.58 -27.14 0.09
C GLU A 146 -7.89 -26.65 -1.32
#